data_5eb88c0b83d83e8ec45421792e52708c
#
_entry.id   5eb88c0b83d83e8ec45421792e52708c
#
_cell.length_a   1.000
_cell.length_b   1.000
_cell.length_c   1.000
_cell.angle_alpha   90.00
_cell.angle_beta   90.00
_cell.angle_gamma   90.00
#
_symmetry.space_group_name_H-M   'P 1'
#
loop_
_entity.id
_entity.type
_entity.pdbx_description
1 polymer ?
#
loop_
_entity_poly.entity_id
_entity_poly.type
_entity_poly.pdbx_seq_one_letter_code
_entity_poly.pdbx_strand_id
1 'polypeptide(L)'
;MTLSAIVLLPAARMSAQDRSADRKVLTRVAPNYPELARRMHIRGVVKLEVTVRPDGDVKTTRVVGGNPVLIQAAVDAVAKWKFEVSPNETTEVLQLTFQP
;
A
#
# COMPACT_ATOMS: atom_id res chain seq x y z
N MET A 1 36.30 16.01 -11.69
CA MET A 1 35.88 15.75 -11.44
C MET A 1 34.91 15.58 -10.98
N THR A 2 34.46 15.39 -10.74
CA THR A 2 33.73 15.10 -10.40
C THR A 2 32.77 15.08 -9.94
N LEU A 3 32.24 14.98 -9.79
CA LEU A 3 31.38 14.94 -9.40
C LEU A 3 30.46 14.72 -9.04
N SER A 4 29.95 14.51 -9.09
CA SER A 4 29.15 14.25 -8.86
C SER A 4 28.27 14.20 -8.27
N ALA A 5 27.88 14.14 -7.97
CA ALA A 5 27.09 14.10 -7.35
C ALA A 5 26.00 13.86 -7.25
N ILE A 6 25.48 13.81 -7.23
CA ILE A 6 24.57 13.63 -7.16
C ILE A 6 23.65 13.40 -6.60
N VAL A 7 23.20 13.25 -6.26
CA VAL A 7 22.43 13.06 -5.82
C VAL A 7 21.39 12.86 -5.56
N LEU A 8 20.95 12.73 -5.49
CA LEU A 8 20.12 12.56 -5.25
C LEU A 8 19.16 12.63 -4.75
N LEU A 9 18.80 12.48 -4.26
CA LEU A 9 17.82 12.75 -3.83
C LEU A 9 16.57 12.33 -3.94
N PRO A 10 16.12 11.78 -4.82
CA PRO A 10 14.72 11.43 -4.99
C PRO A 10 14.15 10.54 -3.93
N ALA A 11 14.97 9.76 -3.32
CA ALA A 11 14.48 8.92 -2.23
C ALA A 11 13.74 9.74 -1.18
N ALA A 12 14.15 10.96 -1.00
CA ALA A 12 13.53 11.81 0.00
C ALA A 12 12.10 12.17 -0.34
N ARG A 13 11.73 11.97 -1.59
CA ARG A 13 10.41 12.33 -2.00
C ARG A 13 9.43 11.19 -2.00
N MET A 14 9.89 10.00 -1.77
CA MET A 14 8.99 8.85 -1.77
C MET A 14 8.01 8.96 -0.63
N SER A 15 6.76 8.66 -0.90
CA SER A 15 5.76 8.61 0.16
C SER A 15 6.08 7.46 1.10
N ALA A 16 5.52 7.51 2.29
CA ALA A 16 5.70 6.42 3.25
C ALA A 16 5.17 5.11 2.68
N GLN A 17 4.10 5.17 1.89
CA GLN A 17 3.52 3.98 1.28
C GLN A 17 4.50 3.31 0.33
N ASP A 18 5.15 4.11 -0.51
CA ASP A 18 6.09 3.55 -1.47
C ASP A 18 7.30 2.95 -0.79
N ARG A 19 7.75 3.56 0.29
CA ARG A 19 8.92 3.06 0.98
C ARG A 19 8.63 1.84 1.82
N SER A 20 7.38 1.62 2.18
CA SER A 20 6.99 0.47 2.98
C SER A 20 7.02 -0.81 2.18
N ALA A 21 6.92 -0.74 0.86
CA ALA A 21 6.86 -1.92 0.01
C ALA A 21 8.19 -2.09 -0.70
N ASP A 22 8.88 -3.21 -0.44
CA ASP A 22 10.13 -3.53 -1.12
C ASP A 22 9.91 -3.93 -2.56
N ARG A 23 8.79 -4.58 -2.84
CA ARG A 23 8.44 -4.96 -4.19
C ARG A 23 7.70 -3.83 -4.87
N LYS A 24 7.97 -3.66 -6.14
CA LYS A 24 7.26 -2.67 -6.93
C LYS A 24 5.82 -3.10 -7.10
N VAL A 25 4.90 -2.16 -6.94
CA VAL A 25 3.49 -2.39 -7.18
C VAL A 25 3.23 -2.14 -8.66
N LEU A 26 2.71 -3.14 -9.36
CA LEU A 26 2.41 -3.02 -10.78
C LEU A 26 1.00 -2.51 -11.01
N THR A 27 0.05 -2.98 -10.22
CA THR A 27 -1.34 -2.59 -10.34
C THR A 27 -1.89 -2.24 -8.98
N ARG A 28 -2.39 -1.03 -8.85
CA ARG A 28 -3.07 -0.58 -7.65
C ARG A 28 -4.55 -0.51 -7.94
N VAL A 29 -5.35 -0.94 -6.98
CA VAL A 29 -6.79 -0.80 -7.06
C VAL A 29 -7.20 0.13 -5.93
N ALA A 30 -7.86 1.22 -6.27
CA ALA A 30 -8.32 2.17 -5.27
C ALA A 30 -9.44 1.53 -4.45
N PRO A 31 -9.43 1.70 -3.14
CA PRO A 31 -10.51 1.17 -2.33
C PRO A 31 -11.80 1.96 -2.56
N ASN A 32 -12.91 1.27 -2.46
CA ASN A 32 -14.21 1.92 -2.49
C ASN A 32 -14.38 2.68 -1.17
N TYR A 33 -14.77 3.95 -1.27
CA TYR A 33 -15.03 4.73 -0.07
C TYR A 33 -16.38 4.30 0.47
N PRO A 34 -16.46 3.71 1.67
CA PRO A 34 -17.75 3.24 2.19
C PRO A 34 -18.75 4.38 2.31
N GLU A 35 -19.99 4.10 1.97
CA GLU A 35 -21.04 5.11 2.00
C GLU A 35 -21.17 5.75 3.38
N LEU A 36 -21.13 4.93 4.42
CA LEU A 36 -21.23 5.43 5.79
C LEU A 36 -20.08 6.39 6.11
N ALA A 37 -18.88 6.01 5.70
CA ALA A 37 -17.70 6.84 5.97
C ALA A 37 -17.80 8.17 5.22
N ARG A 38 -18.30 8.14 3.99
CA ARG A 38 -18.43 9.35 3.21
C ARG A 38 -19.43 10.30 3.87
N ARG A 39 -20.56 9.77 4.29
CA ARG A 39 -21.61 10.59 4.90
C ARG A 39 -21.20 11.19 6.22
N MET A 40 -20.37 10.46 6.96
CA MET A 40 -19.91 10.92 8.26
C MET A 40 -18.57 11.63 8.20
N HIS A 41 -18.04 11.86 6.99
CA HIS A 41 -16.75 12.50 6.79
C HIS A 41 -15.63 11.80 7.53
N ILE A 42 -15.72 10.47 7.61
CA ILE A 42 -14.67 9.67 8.25
C ILE A 42 -13.50 9.55 7.26
N ARG A 43 -12.33 9.92 7.73
CA ARG A 43 -11.11 9.82 6.95
C ARG A 43 -10.07 9.14 7.82
N GLY A 44 -8.99 8.71 7.21
CA GLY A 44 -7.93 8.11 7.99
C GLY A 44 -7.04 7.23 7.15
N VAL A 45 -6.14 6.56 7.83
CA VAL A 45 -5.15 5.68 7.23
C VAL A 45 -5.39 4.26 7.72
N VAL A 46 -5.39 3.31 6.79
CA VAL A 46 -5.42 1.89 7.14
C VAL A 46 -4.06 1.31 6.85
N LYS A 47 -3.47 0.67 7.83
CA LYS A 47 -2.16 0.04 7.68
C LYS A 47 -2.34 -1.46 7.64
N LEU A 48 -1.81 -2.07 6.59
CA LEU A 48 -1.97 -3.50 6.33
C LEU A 48 -0.60 -4.13 6.11
N GLU A 49 -0.49 -5.38 6.52
CA GLU A 49 0.67 -6.18 6.19
C GLU A 49 0.20 -7.27 5.25
N VAL A 50 0.78 -7.33 4.07
CA VAL A 50 0.36 -8.31 3.07
C VAL A 50 1.50 -9.27 2.78
N THR A 51 1.14 -10.53 2.56
CA THR A 51 2.08 -11.54 2.09
C THR A 51 1.86 -11.69 0.60
N VAL A 52 2.92 -11.52 -0.18
CA VAL A 52 2.86 -11.53 -1.63
C VAL A 52 3.59 -12.75 -2.14
N ARG A 53 2.90 -13.51 -3.00
CA ARG A 53 3.48 -14.71 -3.61
C ARG A 53 4.58 -14.33 -4.60
N PRO A 54 5.43 -15.28 -4.95
CA PRO A 54 6.45 -15.02 -5.97
C PRO A 54 5.88 -14.48 -7.27
N ASP A 55 4.67 -14.90 -7.65
CA ASP A 55 4.05 -14.45 -8.90
C ASP A 55 3.46 -13.03 -8.80
N GLY A 56 3.51 -12.41 -7.63
CA GLY A 56 3.02 -11.04 -7.46
C GLY A 56 1.61 -10.92 -6.92
N ASP A 57 0.92 -12.03 -6.74
CA ASP A 57 -0.43 -12.00 -6.19
C ASP A 57 -0.40 -11.90 -4.68
N VAL A 58 -1.39 -11.21 -4.12
CA VAL A 58 -1.53 -11.10 -2.67
C VAL A 58 -2.10 -12.41 -2.14
N LYS A 59 -1.37 -13.01 -1.21
CA LYS A 59 -1.77 -14.28 -0.61
C LYS A 59 -2.65 -14.06 0.61
N THR A 60 -2.18 -13.24 1.53
CA THR A 60 -2.93 -12.95 2.77
C THR A 60 -2.74 -11.49 3.14
N THR A 61 -3.67 -10.99 3.92
CA THR A 61 -3.64 -9.61 4.41
C THR A 61 -3.90 -9.62 5.90
N ARG A 62 -3.07 -8.91 6.64
CA ARG A 62 -3.24 -8.75 8.08
C ARG A 62 -3.41 -7.28 8.38
N VAL A 63 -4.44 -6.95 9.16
CA VAL A 63 -4.69 -5.57 9.54
C VAL A 63 -3.77 -5.19 10.69
N VAL A 64 -2.98 -4.14 10.50
CA VAL A 64 -2.13 -3.61 11.56
C VAL A 64 -2.86 -2.52 12.33
N GLY A 65 -3.62 -1.68 11.64
CA GLY A 65 -4.36 -0.63 12.29
C GLY A 65 -5.21 0.16 11.32
N GLY A 66 -6.16 0.92 11.86
CA GLY A 66 -7.02 1.76 11.06
C GLY A 66 -8.42 1.84 11.62
N ASN A 67 -9.21 2.72 11.03
CA ASN A 67 -10.60 2.88 11.44
C ASN A 67 -11.42 1.69 10.95
N PRO A 68 -12.18 1.04 11.85
CA PRO A 68 -12.96 -0.15 11.48
C PRO A 68 -13.89 0.06 10.29
N VAL A 69 -14.41 1.26 10.11
CA VAL A 69 -15.32 1.56 9.00
C VAL A 69 -14.59 1.48 7.65
N LEU A 70 -13.28 1.72 7.65
CA LEU A 70 -12.49 1.77 6.42
C LEU A 70 -11.73 0.47 6.14
N ILE A 71 -11.55 -0.35 7.14
CA ILE A 71 -10.67 -1.53 7.03
C ILE A 71 -11.10 -2.48 5.94
N GLN A 72 -12.38 -2.83 5.89
CA GLN A 72 -12.84 -3.82 4.93
C GLN A 72 -12.61 -3.34 3.48
N ALA A 73 -12.85 -2.06 3.24
CA ALA A 73 -12.63 -1.50 1.91
C ALA A 73 -11.17 -1.57 1.52
N ALA A 74 -10.28 -1.32 2.47
CA ALA A 74 -8.84 -1.40 2.22
C ALA A 74 -8.41 -2.84 1.93
N VAL A 75 -8.90 -3.78 2.71
CA VAL A 75 -8.57 -5.20 2.51
C VAL A 75 -9.04 -5.68 1.15
N ASP A 76 -10.28 -5.33 0.79
CA ASP A 76 -10.83 -5.75 -0.50
C ASP A 76 -10.03 -5.19 -1.67
N ALA A 77 -9.60 -3.94 -1.57
CA ALA A 77 -8.84 -3.31 -2.64
C ALA A 77 -7.47 -3.96 -2.78
N VAL A 78 -6.77 -4.15 -1.66
CA VAL A 78 -5.41 -4.67 -1.68
C VAL A 78 -5.37 -6.11 -2.18
N ALA A 79 -6.42 -6.88 -1.94
CA ALA A 79 -6.49 -8.25 -2.43
C ALA A 79 -6.39 -8.32 -3.96
N LYS A 80 -6.70 -7.22 -4.64
CA LYS A 80 -6.65 -7.16 -6.10
C LYS A 80 -5.38 -6.50 -6.63
N TRP A 81 -4.50 -6.06 -5.76
CA TRP A 81 -3.25 -5.45 -6.20
C TRP A 81 -2.34 -6.51 -6.78
N LYS A 82 -1.46 -6.07 -7.68
CA LYS A 82 -0.44 -6.92 -8.28
C LYS A 82 0.92 -6.31 -8.03
N PHE A 83 1.85 -7.15 -7.66
CA PHE A 83 3.24 -6.76 -7.43
C PHE A 83 4.11 -7.42 -8.49
N GLU A 84 5.31 -6.89 -8.65
CA GLU A 84 6.22 -7.51 -9.60
C GLU A 84 6.65 -8.89 -9.09
N VAL A 85 7.04 -9.74 -10.03
CA VAL A 85 7.49 -11.10 -9.75
C VAL A 85 8.77 -11.06 -8.94
N SER A 86 8.93 -11.99 -8.04
CA SER A 86 10.11 -12.11 -7.20
C SER A 86 10.39 -13.59 -6.98
N PRO A 87 11.66 -13.96 -6.76
CA PRO A 87 11.99 -15.37 -6.50
C PRO A 87 11.33 -15.93 -5.24
N ASN A 88 11.04 -15.08 -4.27
CA ASN A 88 10.53 -15.52 -2.99
C ASN A 88 9.25 -14.82 -2.62
N GLU A 89 8.47 -15.46 -1.75
CA GLU A 89 7.36 -14.83 -1.10
C GLU A 89 7.90 -13.74 -0.18
N THR A 90 7.23 -12.59 -0.13
CA THR A 90 7.67 -11.46 0.68
C THR A 90 6.50 -10.91 1.48
N THR A 91 6.83 -10.13 2.51
CA THR A 91 5.85 -9.44 3.32
C THR A 91 6.04 -7.94 3.11
N GLU A 92 4.94 -7.27 2.75
CA GLU A 92 4.96 -5.85 2.47
C GLU A 92 4.03 -5.13 3.43
N VAL A 93 4.43 -3.94 3.87
CA VAL A 93 3.59 -3.10 4.73
C VAL A 93 3.05 -1.96 3.89
N LEU A 94 1.74 -1.80 3.88
CA LEU A 94 1.06 -0.83 3.05
C LEU A 94 0.21 0.10 3.91
N GLN A 95 0.14 1.35 3.50
CA GLN A 95 -0.75 2.33 4.14
C GLN A 95 -1.66 2.90 3.07
N LEU A 96 -2.95 2.80 3.30
CA LEU A 96 -3.95 3.35 2.40
C LEU A 96 -4.63 4.53 3.08
N THR A 97 -4.60 5.67 2.41
CA THR A 97 -5.19 6.90 2.96
C THR A 97 -6.55 7.11 2.35
N PHE A 98 -7.54 7.30 3.21
CA PHE A 98 -8.91 7.58 2.79
C PHE A 98 -9.21 9.04 3.05
N GLN A 99 -9.58 9.72 1.99
CA GLN A 99 -10.00 11.13 2.07
C GLN A 99 -11.23 11.30 1.19
N PRO A 100 -12.26 12.00 1.68
CA PRO A 100 -13.46 12.24 0.88
C PRO A 100 -13.17 13.08 -0.35
#